data_f380bece874246617101735b99f5ed94
#
_entry.id   f380bece874246617101735b99f5ed94
#
_cell.length_a   1.000
_cell.length_b   1.000
_cell.length_c   1.000
_cell.angle_alpha   90.00
_cell.angle_beta   90.00
_cell.angle_gamma   90.00
#
_symmetry.space_group_name_H-M   'P 1'
#
loop_
_entity.id
_entity.type
_entity.pdbx_description
1 polymer ?
#
loop_
_entity_poly.entity_id
_entity_poly.type
_entity_poly.pdbx_seq_one_letter_code
_entity_poly.pdbx_strand_id
1 'polypeptide(L)'
;MAFSLCCVRNEIDTCMQRTVKMPAVEAKPDVVPQEAVSAPHDDEGKEDVLMSRNVKLIPITNQTRELQTIIREKNTSRGDFVFYADRLIRMVVEEGLNHFPYTPQTVITPIGAPYEGLRFVKGGCGVSIVRSGEAMEKGLRDCCRSIRIGKILIQSNEDTHEAKVVYAKFPEDIARRRVLLMYPIMSTGNTIIKATKVLLEHGVQPDNIILLNLFCTPKAVRCVTKAFPQLTILTTEIHPVAPNHFGQKYFG
;
A
#
# COMPACT_ATOMS: atom_id res chain seq x y z
N MET A 1 -46.10 -15.85 -40.56
CA MET A 1 -45.61 -14.60 -41.13
C MET A 1 -44.09 -14.56 -40.94
N ALA A 2 -43.40 -14.80 -42.05
CA ALA A 2 -41.96 -14.81 -42.15
C ALA A 2 -41.46 -13.37 -42.47
N PHE A 3 -40.56 -12.82 -41.70
CA PHE A 3 -39.76 -11.64 -42.07
C PHE A 3 -38.29 -11.96 -41.85
N SER A 4 -37.71 -12.26 -42.91
CA SER A 4 -36.54 -11.75 -43.63
C SER A 4 -35.33 -11.36 -42.81
N LEU A 5 -34.43 -12.34 -42.64
CA LEU A 5 -32.99 -12.15 -42.35
C LEU A 5 -32.27 -11.90 -43.67
N CYS A 6 -32.07 -10.64 -44.06
CA CYS A 6 -31.11 -10.30 -45.12
C CYS A 6 -30.71 -8.84 -44.99
N CYS A 7 -29.41 -8.55 -45.06
CA CYS A 7 -28.73 -7.25 -44.98
C CYS A 7 -28.04 -6.91 -43.62
N VAL A 8 -26.99 -7.60 -43.28
CA VAL A 8 -25.77 -7.01 -42.65
C VAL A 8 -24.59 -7.97 -42.91
N ARG A 9 -24.17 -8.06 -44.16
CA ARG A 9 -22.89 -8.67 -44.55
C ARG A 9 -22.42 -7.93 -45.78
N ASN A 10 -21.73 -6.79 -45.60
CA ASN A 10 -20.88 -6.15 -46.65
C ASN A 10 -20.29 -4.81 -46.22
N GLU A 11 -19.77 -4.65 -45.02
CA GLU A 11 -18.98 -3.44 -44.69
C GLU A 11 -17.72 -3.70 -43.84
N ILE A 12 -17.21 -4.93 -43.77
CA ILE A 12 -15.98 -5.23 -43.01
C ILE A 12 -14.75 -5.46 -43.92
N ASP A 13 -14.91 -5.56 -45.24
CA ASP A 13 -13.77 -5.95 -46.11
C ASP A 13 -13.05 -4.79 -46.82
N THR A 14 -13.28 -3.52 -46.48
CA THR A 14 -12.60 -2.39 -47.20
C THR A 14 -11.63 -1.59 -46.34
N CYS A 15 -11.27 -2.02 -45.15
CA CYS A 15 -10.33 -1.28 -44.26
C CYS A 15 -8.99 -1.95 -44.07
N MET A 16 -8.61 -2.98 -44.81
CA MET A 16 -7.31 -3.67 -44.70
C MET A 16 -6.47 -3.60 -45.95
N GLN A 17 -6.22 -2.43 -46.54
CA GLN A 17 -5.11 -2.24 -47.50
C GLN A 17 -4.70 -0.76 -47.58
N ARG A 18 -4.07 -0.26 -46.55
CA ARG A 18 -3.14 0.88 -46.64
C ARG A 18 -1.91 0.60 -45.80
N THR A 19 -0.96 -0.10 -46.40
CA THR A 19 0.42 -0.20 -45.89
C THR A 19 1.06 1.15 -46.04
N VAL A 20 1.17 1.91 -44.94
CA VAL A 20 2.05 3.09 -44.90
C VAL A 20 3.47 2.59 -44.64
N LYS A 21 4.33 2.67 -45.66
CA LYS A 21 5.78 2.48 -45.51
C LYS A 21 6.30 3.64 -44.64
N MET A 22 6.75 3.34 -43.46
CA MET A 22 7.57 4.25 -42.68
C MET A 22 9.02 4.16 -43.13
N PRO A 23 9.76 5.28 -43.23
CA PRO A 23 11.18 5.24 -43.53
C PRO A 23 11.95 4.68 -42.34
N ALA A 24 12.93 3.81 -42.62
CA ALA A 24 13.85 3.26 -41.64
C ALA A 24 14.70 4.39 -41.04
N VAL A 25 14.58 4.63 -39.74
CA VAL A 25 15.53 5.46 -39.01
C VAL A 25 16.62 4.52 -38.49
N GLU A 26 17.80 4.62 -39.11
CA GLU A 26 19.02 4.00 -38.58
C GLU A 26 19.43 4.72 -37.28
N ALA A 27 19.16 4.10 -36.15
CA ALA A 27 19.72 4.52 -34.87
C ALA A 27 21.07 3.86 -34.67
N LYS A 28 22.15 4.64 -34.74
CA LYS A 28 23.47 4.23 -34.26
C LYS A 28 23.43 4.15 -32.74
N PRO A 29 23.92 3.08 -32.11
CA PRO A 29 24.07 3.05 -30.66
C PRO A 29 25.31 3.83 -30.25
N ASP A 30 25.14 5.00 -29.64
CA ASP A 30 26.20 5.65 -28.87
C ASP A 30 26.41 4.85 -27.57
N VAL A 31 27.47 4.06 -27.58
CA VAL A 31 27.99 3.39 -26.38
C VAL A 31 28.69 4.44 -25.52
N VAL A 32 28.03 4.90 -24.47
CA VAL A 32 28.65 5.66 -23.41
C VAL A 32 29.33 4.66 -22.46
N PRO A 33 30.62 4.81 -22.11
CA PRO A 33 31.26 3.94 -21.14
C PRO A 33 30.63 4.13 -19.77
N GLN A 34 30.11 3.06 -19.20
CA GLN A 34 29.68 3.03 -17.78
C GLN A 34 30.96 3.04 -16.93
N GLU A 35 31.29 4.19 -16.36
CA GLU A 35 32.13 4.20 -15.15
C GLU A 35 31.41 3.51 -14.02
N ALA A 36 32.02 2.46 -13.51
CA ALA A 36 31.54 1.70 -12.37
C ALA A 36 31.59 2.59 -11.13
N VAL A 37 30.44 3.18 -10.77
CA VAL A 37 30.27 3.75 -9.44
C VAL A 37 30.14 2.56 -8.47
N SER A 38 31.20 2.32 -7.72
CA SER A 38 31.22 1.37 -6.60
C SER A 38 30.16 1.76 -5.58
N ALA A 39 29.09 0.97 -5.49
CA ALA A 39 28.08 1.09 -4.46
C ALA A 39 28.71 0.74 -3.10
N PRO A 40 28.42 1.49 -2.02
CA PRO A 40 28.86 1.09 -0.70
C PRO A 40 28.15 -0.20 -0.28
N HIS A 41 28.92 -1.12 0.29
CA HIS A 41 28.49 -2.38 0.87
C HIS A 41 27.59 -2.13 2.12
N ASP A 42 26.26 -2.07 1.92
CA ASP A 42 25.26 -2.05 2.98
C ASP A 42 24.23 -3.19 2.82
N ASP A 43 24.67 -4.34 2.32
CA ASP A 43 23.75 -5.46 2.03
C ASP A 43 23.51 -6.35 3.28
N GLU A 44 24.41 -6.37 4.27
CA GLU A 44 24.23 -7.14 5.51
C GLU A 44 23.03 -6.70 6.37
N GLY A 45 22.58 -5.46 6.25
CA GLY A 45 21.45 -4.94 7.02
C GLY A 45 20.07 -5.26 6.45
N LYS A 46 19.97 -5.69 5.18
CA LYS A 46 18.70 -6.00 4.54
C LYS A 46 18.22 -7.42 4.84
N GLU A 47 19.13 -8.38 4.89
CA GLU A 47 18.80 -9.79 5.16
C GLU A 47 18.25 -9.99 6.58
N ASP A 48 18.83 -9.36 7.61
CA ASP A 48 18.36 -9.45 8.99
C ASP A 48 16.95 -8.85 9.21
N VAL A 49 16.60 -7.81 8.46
CA VAL A 49 15.28 -7.16 8.57
C VAL A 49 14.17 -8.00 7.92
N LEU A 50 14.49 -8.67 6.83
CA LEU A 50 13.55 -9.57 6.12
C LEU A 50 13.34 -10.90 6.86
N MET A 51 14.22 -11.28 7.77
CA MET A 51 14.14 -12.51 8.58
C MET A 51 13.11 -12.41 9.72
N SER A 52 12.59 -11.24 10.05
CA SER A 52 11.52 -11.12 11.04
C SER A 52 10.22 -11.70 10.50
N ARG A 53 9.66 -12.70 11.18
CA ARG A 53 8.41 -13.41 10.83
C ARG A 53 7.23 -12.47 10.53
N ASN A 54 7.25 -11.28 11.11
CA ASN A 54 6.15 -10.32 11.08
C ASN A 54 6.39 -9.13 10.14
N VAL A 55 7.48 -9.13 9.37
CA VAL A 55 7.71 -8.15 8.30
C VAL A 55 7.36 -8.78 6.97
N LYS A 56 6.41 -8.20 6.27
CA LYS A 56 5.87 -8.73 5.01
C LYS A 56 5.97 -7.67 3.92
N LEU A 57 6.53 -8.06 2.80
CA LEU A 57 6.52 -7.27 1.58
C LEU A 57 5.37 -7.72 0.69
N ILE A 58 4.64 -6.78 0.09
CA ILE A 58 3.73 -7.14 -0.99
C ILE A 58 4.54 -7.69 -2.18
N PRO A 59 3.95 -8.52 -3.06
CA PRO A 59 4.64 -9.02 -4.25
C PRO A 59 5.21 -7.89 -5.10
N ILE A 60 6.52 -7.97 -5.37
CA ILE A 60 7.23 -6.98 -6.21
C ILE A 60 6.97 -7.36 -7.67
N THR A 61 6.05 -6.65 -8.30
CA THR A 61 5.74 -6.78 -9.73
C THR A 61 6.26 -5.56 -10.50
N ASN A 62 6.29 -5.65 -11.84
CA ASN A 62 6.62 -4.47 -12.67
C ASN A 62 5.68 -3.30 -12.39
N GLN A 63 4.38 -3.57 -12.15
CA GLN A 63 3.40 -2.57 -11.79
C GLN A 63 3.74 -1.89 -10.46
N THR A 64 4.09 -2.66 -9.42
CA THR A 64 4.51 -2.11 -8.12
C THR A 64 5.74 -1.22 -8.27
N ARG A 65 6.74 -1.67 -9.05
CA ARG A 65 7.97 -0.91 -9.30
C ARG A 65 7.70 0.38 -10.07
N GLU A 66 6.82 0.35 -11.06
CA GLU A 66 6.41 1.56 -11.79
C GLU A 66 5.79 2.60 -10.83
N LEU A 67 4.84 2.18 -9.98
CA LEU A 67 4.20 3.08 -9.01
C LEU A 67 5.23 3.68 -8.04
N GLN A 68 6.16 2.87 -7.53
CA GLN A 68 7.23 3.33 -6.66
C GLN A 68 8.14 4.35 -7.36
N THR A 69 8.48 4.12 -8.63
CA THR A 69 9.31 5.03 -9.44
C THR A 69 8.63 6.39 -9.58
N ILE A 70 7.36 6.42 -10.00
CA ILE A 70 6.60 7.66 -10.19
C ILE A 70 6.46 8.45 -8.88
N ILE A 71 6.19 7.76 -7.76
CA ILE A 71 6.06 8.41 -6.44
C ILE A 71 7.39 9.00 -5.97
N ARG A 72 8.53 8.40 -6.34
CA ARG A 72 9.86 8.87 -5.98
C ARG A 72 10.38 9.96 -6.90
N GLU A 73 9.85 10.07 -8.11
CA GLU A 73 10.33 11.03 -9.09
C GLU A 73 10.03 12.48 -8.67
N LYS A 74 11.07 13.33 -8.73
CA LYS A 74 11.01 14.74 -8.32
C LYS A 74 9.98 15.53 -9.11
N ASN A 75 9.93 15.31 -10.42
CA ASN A 75 9.15 16.11 -11.37
C ASN A 75 7.71 15.62 -11.57
N THR A 76 7.32 14.52 -10.93
CA THR A 76 5.94 14.03 -10.98
C THR A 76 4.96 15.11 -10.54
N SER A 77 3.95 15.40 -11.35
CA SER A 77 2.92 16.37 -11.01
C SER A 77 2.16 15.94 -9.73
N ARG A 78 1.57 16.90 -9.00
CA ARG A 78 0.77 16.55 -7.83
C ARG A 78 -0.41 15.63 -8.18
N GLY A 79 -1.08 15.89 -9.32
CA GLY A 79 -2.21 15.07 -9.77
C GLY A 79 -1.80 13.62 -10.01
N ASP A 80 -0.71 13.41 -10.74
CA ASP A 80 -0.16 12.08 -10.99
C ASP A 80 0.30 11.42 -9.69
N PHE A 81 1.01 12.17 -8.85
CA PHE A 81 1.47 11.67 -7.55
C PHE A 81 0.31 11.11 -6.71
N VAL A 82 -0.77 11.86 -6.56
CA VAL A 82 -1.95 11.41 -5.79
C VAL A 82 -2.60 10.20 -6.45
N PHE A 83 -2.76 10.21 -7.78
CA PHE A 83 -3.38 9.11 -8.51
C PHE A 83 -2.59 7.80 -8.33
N TYR A 84 -1.27 7.84 -8.53
CA TYR A 84 -0.42 6.66 -8.41
C TYR A 84 -0.21 6.22 -6.95
N ALA A 85 -0.18 7.18 -6.00
CA ALA A 85 -0.18 6.88 -4.58
C ALA A 85 -1.46 6.15 -4.15
N ASP A 86 -2.63 6.60 -4.60
CA ASP A 86 -3.92 5.95 -4.32
C ASP A 86 -3.97 4.50 -4.86
N ARG A 87 -3.35 4.25 -6.02
CA ARG A 87 -3.23 2.88 -6.56
C ARG A 87 -2.36 2.00 -5.66
N LEU A 88 -1.19 2.50 -5.25
CA LEU A 88 -0.27 1.75 -4.39
C LEU A 88 -0.89 1.50 -3.01
N ILE A 89 -1.60 2.49 -2.45
CA ILE A 89 -2.34 2.37 -1.20
C ILE A 89 -3.36 1.22 -1.27
N ARG A 90 -4.16 1.16 -2.35
CA ARG A 90 -5.15 0.08 -2.49
C ARG A 90 -4.50 -1.31 -2.55
N MET A 91 -3.37 -1.45 -3.24
CA MET A 91 -2.64 -2.73 -3.26
C MET A 91 -2.21 -3.18 -1.86
N VAL A 92 -1.68 -2.26 -1.05
CA VAL A 92 -1.29 -2.56 0.34
C VAL A 92 -2.51 -2.85 1.22
N VAL A 93 -3.61 -2.14 1.02
CA VAL A 93 -4.85 -2.37 1.78
C VAL A 93 -5.44 -3.73 1.47
N GLU A 94 -5.54 -4.12 0.20
CA GLU A 94 -6.05 -5.43 -0.21
C GLU A 94 -5.19 -6.56 0.37
N GLU A 95 -3.86 -6.42 0.33
CA GLU A 95 -2.98 -7.40 0.97
C GLU A 95 -3.16 -7.40 2.50
N GLY A 96 -3.34 -6.24 3.11
CA GLY A 96 -3.65 -6.11 4.54
C GLY A 96 -4.93 -6.85 4.94
N LEU A 97 -5.95 -6.81 4.09
CA LEU A 97 -7.21 -7.52 4.32
C LEU A 97 -7.03 -9.05 4.26
N ASN A 98 -6.05 -9.58 3.50
CA ASN A 98 -5.73 -11.01 3.48
C ASN A 98 -5.27 -11.55 4.85
N HIS A 99 -4.81 -10.68 5.75
CA HIS A 99 -4.41 -11.04 7.11
C HIS A 99 -5.55 -11.04 8.13
N PHE A 100 -6.76 -10.74 7.70
CA PHE A 100 -7.95 -10.86 8.53
C PHE A 100 -8.49 -12.29 8.52
N PRO A 101 -9.31 -12.66 9.53
CA PRO A 101 -9.95 -13.96 9.53
C PRO A 101 -11.08 -14.03 8.49
N TYR A 102 -11.15 -15.18 7.84
CA TYR A 102 -12.24 -15.57 6.93
C TYR A 102 -12.87 -16.86 7.41
N THR A 103 -14.16 -17.05 7.15
CA THR A 103 -14.88 -18.29 7.41
C THR A 103 -15.39 -18.89 6.10
N PRO A 104 -15.34 -20.22 5.93
CA PRO A 104 -16.00 -20.88 4.82
C PRO A 104 -17.49 -20.55 4.78
N GLN A 105 -18.01 -20.33 3.58
CA GLN A 105 -19.43 -20.08 3.36
C GLN A 105 -19.89 -20.64 2.02
N THR A 106 -20.88 -21.51 2.04
CA THR A 106 -21.55 -21.97 0.84
C THR A 106 -22.71 -21.03 0.49
N VAL A 107 -22.78 -20.62 -0.76
CA VAL A 107 -23.86 -19.77 -1.30
C VAL A 107 -24.50 -20.46 -2.50
N ILE A 108 -25.75 -20.12 -2.80
CA ILE A 108 -26.44 -20.58 -4.00
C ILE A 108 -26.24 -19.53 -5.10
N THR A 109 -25.70 -19.95 -6.23
CA THR A 109 -25.50 -19.10 -7.40
C THR A 109 -26.82 -18.78 -8.11
N PRO A 110 -26.89 -17.77 -8.98
CA PRO A 110 -28.11 -17.44 -9.73
C PRO A 110 -28.65 -18.57 -10.60
N ILE A 111 -27.79 -19.52 -10.97
CA ILE A 111 -28.19 -20.73 -11.74
C ILE A 111 -28.61 -21.91 -10.83
N GLY A 112 -28.72 -21.69 -9.52
CA GLY A 112 -29.13 -22.71 -8.55
C GLY A 112 -28.05 -23.69 -8.10
N ALA A 113 -26.79 -23.55 -8.57
CA ALA A 113 -25.67 -24.41 -8.16
C ALA A 113 -25.05 -23.90 -6.84
N PRO A 114 -24.68 -24.81 -5.90
CA PRO A 114 -23.92 -24.42 -4.69
C PRO A 114 -22.49 -24.00 -5.07
N TYR A 115 -21.99 -22.96 -4.40
CA TYR A 115 -20.60 -22.52 -4.51
C TYR A 115 -20.00 -22.38 -3.11
N GLU A 116 -18.86 -23.05 -2.89
CA GLU A 116 -18.10 -22.97 -1.65
C GLU A 116 -17.10 -21.81 -1.73
N GLY A 117 -17.33 -20.78 -0.95
CA GLY A 117 -16.51 -19.58 -0.90
C GLY A 117 -16.09 -19.22 0.51
N LEU A 118 -15.62 -17.98 0.68
CA LEU A 118 -15.18 -17.42 1.95
C LEU A 118 -15.98 -16.17 2.28
N ARG A 119 -16.21 -15.96 3.57
CA ARG A 119 -16.78 -14.72 4.11
C ARG A 119 -15.78 -14.03 5.02
N PHE A 120 -15.55 -12.75 4.79
CA PHE A 120 -14.79 -11.88 5.69
C PHE A 120 -15.45 -11.78 7.07
N VAL A 121 -14.70 -12.05 8.14
CA VAL A 121 -15.20 -11.91 9.51
C VAL A 121 -15.19 -10.42 9.87
N LYS A 122 -16.38 -9.87 10.12
CA LYS A 122 -16.53 -8.47 10.56
C LYS A 122 -15.81 -8.25 11.89
N GLY A 123 -15.19 -7.09 12.07
CA GLY A 123 -14.49 -6.77 13.32
C GLY A 123 -13.16 -6.03 13.10
N GLY A 124 -12.88 -5.62 11.86
CA GLY A 124 -11.74 -4.76 11.55
C GLY A 124 -11.99 -3.28 11.90
N CYS A 125 -10.90 -2.57 12.12
CA CYS A 125 -10.86 -1.11 12.27
C CYS A 125 -9.61 -0.57 11.62
N GLY A 126 -9.73 0.47 10.77
CA GLY A 126 -8.58 1.24 10.35
C GLY A 126 -8.25 2.30 11.41
N VAL A 127 -6.98 2.56 11.65
CA VAL A 127 -6.53 3.68 12.48
C VAL A 127 -5.50 4.47 11.70
N SER A 128 -5.83 5.72 11.36
CA SER A 128 -4.92 6.60 10.65
C SER A 128 -4.10 7.45 11.61
N ILE A 129 -2.78 7.54 11.35
CA ILE A 129 -1.92 8.48 12.04
C ILE A 129 -1.94 9.79 11.26
N VAL A 130 -2.58 10.79 11.85
CA VAL A 130 -2.76 12.11 11.26
C VAL A 130 -1.41 12.82 11.16
N ARG A 131 -1.09 13.49 10.07
CA ARG A 131 -1.85 13.81 8.87
C ARG A 131 -1.66 12.73 7.77
N SER A 132 -0.45 12.20 7.60
CA SER A 132 -0.06 11.36 6.46
C SER A 132 -0.91 10.10 6.31
N GLY A 133 -1.33 9.47 7.40
CA GLY A 133 -2.17 8.26 7.38
C GLY A 133 -3.56 8.49 6.80
N GLU A 134 -4.06 9.73 6.80
CA GLU A 134 -5.38 10.05 6.21
C GLU A 134 -5.42 9.82 4.70
N ALA A 135 -4.27 9.90 4.00
CA ALA A 135 -4.17 9.54 2.59
C ALA A 135 -4.63 8.10 2.31
N MET A 136 -4.49 7.21 3.29
CA MET A 136 -4.84 5.80 3.14
C MET A 136 -6.32 5.49 3.47
N GLU A 137 -7.04 6.43 4.11
CA GLU A 137 -8.44 6.21 4.52
C GLU A 137 -9.37 5.98 3.33
N LYS A 138 -9.17 6.74 2.24
CA LYS A 138 -9.97 6.59 1.02
C LYS A 138 -9.76 5.19 0.43
N GLY A 139 -8.51 4.76 0.26
CA GLY A 139 -8.20 3.42 -0.24
C GLY A 139 -8.81 2.32 0.63
N LEU A 140 -8.76 2.47 1.96
CA LEU A 140 -9.38 1.52 2.87
C LEU A 140 -10.92 1.46 2.71
N ARG A 141 -11.58 2.61 2.51
CA ARG A 141 -13.04 2.64 2.28
C ARG A 141 -13.43 2.08 0.93
N ASP A 142 -12.60 2.28 -0.09
CA ASP A 142 -12.82 1.74 -1.43
C ASP A 142 -12.73 0.19 -1.42
N CYS A 143 -11.83 -0.39 -0.61
CA CYS A 143 -11.65 -1.84 -0.47
C CYS A 143 -12.62 -2.46 0.56
N CYS A 144 -12.99 -1.74 1.61
CA CYS A 144 -13.81 -2.27 2.70
C CYS A 144 -14.92 -1.30 3.10
N ARG A 145 -16.10 -1.50 2.53
CA ARG A 145 -17.23 -0.56 2.55
C ARG A 145 -17.71 -0.13 3.95
N SER A 146 -17.64 -1.02 4.94
CA SER A 146 -18.24 -0.81 6.27
C SER A 146 -17.20 -0.76 7.39
N ILE A 147 -15.90 -0.54 7.07
CA ILE A 147 -14.86 -0.49 8.09
C ILE A 147 -14.96 0.80 8.91
N ARG A 148 -14.80 0.67 10.22
CA ARG A 148 -14.67 1.83 11.11
C ARG A 148 -13.27 2.38 11.03
N ILE A 149 -13.13 3.71 11.18
CA ILE A 149 -11.84 4.38 11.17
C ILE A 149 -11.69 5.19 12.45
N GLY A 150 -10.63 4.90 13.21
CA GLY A 150 -10.11 5.71 14.29
C GLY A 150 -8.97 6.61 13.82
N LYS A 151 -8.60 7.59 14.63
CA LYS A 151 -7.54 8.57 14.32
C LYS A 151 -6.63 8.77 15.53
N ILE A 152 -5.34 8.90 15.27
CA ILE A 152 -4.34 9.32 16.25
C ILE A 152 -3.59 10.52 15.68
N LEU A 153 -3.55 11.63 16.39
CA LEU A 153 -2.70 12.77 16.06
C LEU A 153 -1.44 12.72 16.93
N ILE A 154 -0.30 12.57 16.26
CA ILE A 154 1.01 12.58 16.89
C ILE A 154 1.79 13.74 16.30
N GLN A 155 2.28 14.63 17.15
CA GLN A 155 3.23 15.66 16.80
C GLN A 155 4.63 15.21 17.17
N SER A 156 5.56 15.31 16.23
CA SER A 156 6.99 15.13 16.50
C SER A 156 7.60 16.52 16.73
N ASN A 157 8.35 16.68 17.81
CA ASN A 157 9.18 17.85 17.97
C ASN A 157 10.34 17.77 16.97
N GLU A 158 10.55 18.80 16.18
CA GLU A 158 11.58 18.82 15.12
C GLU A 158 13.00 18.80 15.72
N ASP A 159 13.20 19.39 16.89
CA ASP A 159 14.50 19.51 17.54
C ASP A 159 14.86 18.26 18.36
N THR A 160 13.92 17.72 19.13
CA THR A 160 14.16 16.58 20.04
C THR A 160 13.79 15.23 19.43
N HIS A 161 13.10 15.21 18.29
CA HIS A 161 12.49 14.02 17.67
C HIS A 161 11.57 13.22 18.61
N GLU A 162 11.11 13.83 19.69
CA GLU A 162 10.16 13.22 20.59
C GLU A 162 8.74 13.30 20.00
N ALA A 163 8.06 12.16 19.98
CA ALA A 163 6.68 12.06 19.51
C ALA A 163 5.71 12.26 20.68
N LYS A 164 4.85 13.27 20.62
CA LYS A 164 3.79 13.55 21.60
C LYS A 164 2.42 13.25 21.01
N VAL A 165 1.61 12.48 21.73
CA VAL A 165 0.21 12.25 21.36
C VAL A 165 -0.60 13.47 21.76
N VAL A 166 -1.31 14.06 20.80
CA VAL A 166 -2.18 15.22 21.00
C VAL A 166 -3.63 14.78 21.10
N TYR A 167 -4.00 13.76 20.33
CA TYR A 167 -5.38 13.31 20.23
C TYR A 167 -5.45 11.86 19.77
N ALA A 168 -6.38 11.11 20.35
CA ALA A 168 -6.74 9.78 19.90
C ALA A 168 -8.26 9.59 20.00
N LYS A 169 -8.86 9.08 18.93
CA LYS A 169 -10.29 8.72 18.91
C LYS A 169 -10.48 7.38 18.25
N PHE A 170 -11.08 6.46 19.00
CA PHE A 170 -11.32 5.09 18.55
C PHE A 170 -12.79 4.71 18.73
N PRO A 171 -13.25 3.66 18.03
CA PRO A 171 -14.49 2.96 18.41
C PRO A 171 -14.37 2.43 19.85
N GLU A 172 -15.47 2.44 20.60
CA GLU A 172 -15.52 1.96 21.99
C GLU A 172 -15.04 0.51 22.15
N ASP A 173 -15.25 -0.31 21.14
CA ASP A 173 -14.89 -1.73 21.09
C ASP A 173 -13.54 -2.01 20.43
N ILE A 174 -12.63 -1.02 20.36
CA ILE A 174 -11.32 -1.13 19.68
C ILE A 174 -10.48 -2.30 20.22
N ALA A 175 -10.52 -2.57 21.51
CA ALA A 175 -9.79 -3.66 22.16
C ALA A 175 -10.09 -5.05 21.59
N ARG A 176 -11.27 -5.25 21.01
CA ARG A 176 -11.73 -6.53 20.43
C ARG A 176 -11.51 -6.61 18.92
N ARG A 177 -10.97 -5.53 18.32
CA ARG A 177 -10.85 -5.42 16.87
C ARG A 177 -9.44 -5.75 16.38
N ARG A 178 -9.37 -6.26 15.16
CA ARG A 178 -8.11 -6.21 14.40
C ARG A 178 -7.94 -4.81 13.83
N VAL A 179 -6.76 -4.26 14.01
CA VAL A 179 -6.44 -2.87 13.66
C VAL A 179 -5.51 -2.83 12.47
N LEU A 180 -5.93 -2.15 11.41
CA LEU A 180 -5.06 -1.71 10.32
C LEU A 180 -4.53 -0.32 10.68
N LEU A 181 -3.31 -0.27 11.22
CA LEU A 181 -2.64 0.99 11.54
C LEU A 181 -2.04 1.56 10.25
N MET A 182 -2.52 2.74 9.82
CA MET A 182 -2.17 3.33 8.53
C MET A 182 -1.17 4.46 8.68
N TYR A 183 0.01 4.28 8.09
CA TYR A 183 1.06 5.29 8.03
C TYR A 183 1.96 5.09 6.82
N PRO A 184 1.87 5.93 5.77
CA PRO A 184 2.49 5.65 4.49
C PRO A 184 4.01 5.63 4.51
N ILE A 185 4.65 6.48 5.31
CA ILE A 185 6.11 6.63 5.33
C ILE A 185 6.67 6.41 6.73
N MET A 186 7.61 5.48 6.88
CA MET A 186 8.25 5.19 8.14
C MET A 186 9.78 5.31 8.03
N SER A 187 10.34 6.43 8.51
CA SER A 187 11.80 6.68 8.45
C SER A 187 12.55 6.30 9.72
N THR A 188 12.00 6.59 10.91
CA THR A 188 12.64 6.28 12.21
C THR A 188 11.88 5.24 13.03
N GLY A 189 10.59 5.07 12.81
CA GLY A 189 9.70 4.21 13.58
C GLY A 189 9.14 4.82 14.86
N ASN A 190 9.62 5.96 15.34
CA ASN A 190 9.19 6.57 16.61
C ASN A 190 7.69 6.84 16.66
N THR A 191 7.13 7.37 15.57
CA THR A 191 5.68 7.65 15.44
C THR A 191 4.86 6.38 15.58
N ILE A 192 5.29 5.28 14.93
CA ILE A 192 4.61 3.98 15.02
C ILE A 192 4.70 3.41 16.42
N ILE A 193 5.88 3.47 17.05
CA ILE A 193 6.06 3.01 18.43
C ILE A 193 5.10 3.75 19.36
N LYS A 194 4.98 5.06 19.21
CA LYS A 194 4.09 5.87 20.03
C LYS A 194 2.62 5.55 19.76
N ALA A 195 2.21 5.46 18.48
CA ALA A 195 0.84 5.08 18.10
C ALA A 195 0.45 3.70 18.62
N THR A 196 1.37 2.73 18.52
CA THR A 196 1.15 1.38 19.04
C THR A 196 0.95 1.39 20.56
N LYS A 197 1.76 2.14 21.33
CA LYS A 197 1.58 2.28 22.78
C LYS A 197 0.18 2.79 23.14
N VAL A 198 -0.32 3.81 22.40
CA VAL A 198 -1.67 4.33 22.60
C VAL A 198 -2.74 3.25 22.34
N LEU A 199 -2.58 2.44 21.31
CA LEU A 199 -3.51 1.34 21.03
C LEU A 199 -3.48 0.28 22.15
N LEU A 200 -2.29 -0.04 22.69
CA LEU A 200 -2.16 -0.97 23.82
C LEU A 200 -2.81 -0.41 25.08
N GLU A 201 -2.68 0.88 25.37
CA GLU A 201 -3.36 1.57 26.48
C GLU A 201 -4.89 1.48 26.36
N HIS A 202 -5.43 1.32 25.14
CA HIS A 202 -6.84 1.08 24.86
C HIS A 202 -7.22 -0.42 24.76
N GLY A 203 -6.31 -1.31 25.18
CA GLY A 203 -6.55 -2.75 25.28
C GLY A 203 -6.35 -3.55 24.01
N VAL A 204 -5.87 -2.95 22.91
CA VAL A 204 -5.57 -3.69 21.68
C VAL A 204 -4.33 -4.55 21.90
N GLN A 205 -4.37 -5.82 21.49
CA GLN A 205 -3.21 -6.70 21.57
C GLN A 205 -2.27 -6.47 20.40
N PRO A 206 -0.93 -6.58 20.57
CA PRO A 206 0.05 -6.31 19.53
C PRO A 206 -0.11 -7.19 18.27
N ASP A 207 -0.50 -8.44 18.43
CA ASP A 207 -0.77 -9.41 17.37
C ASP A 207 -2.03 -9.10 16.54
N ASN A 208 -2.90 -8.25 17.08
CA ASN A 208 -4.08 -7.73 16.39
C ASN A 208 -3.78 -6.45 15.60
N ILE A 209 -2.54 -5.95 15.61
CA ILE A 209 -2.15 -4.74 14.88
C ILE A 209 -1.36 -5.11 13.64
N ILE A 210 -1.86 -4.66 12.49
CA ILE A 210 -1.20 -4.76 11.19
C ILE A 210 -0.88 -3.33 10.73
N LEU A 211 0.40 -2.99 10.68
CA LEU A 211 0.84 -1.70 10.13
C LEU A 211 0.80 -1.77 8.60
N LEU A 212 -0.03 -0.95 7.99
CA LEU A 212 -0.03 -0.71 6.56
C LEU A 212 0.89 0.47 6.24
N ASN A 213 1.96 0.20 5.52
CA ASN A 213 2.99 1.16 5.19
C ASN A 213 3.34 1.07 3.70
N LEU A 214 3.72 2.16 3.05
CA LEU A 214 4.17 2.14 1.67
C LEU A 214 5.69 2.04 1.59
N PHE A 215 6.40 2.90 2.31
CA PHE A 215 7.85 2.98 2.26
C PHE A 215 8.44 3.05 3.67
N CYS A 216 9.39 2.20 3.97
CA CYS A 216 10.10 2.22 5.24
C CYS A 216 11.60 2.06 5.08
N THR A 217 12.33 2.49 6.11
CA THR A 217 13.77 2.28 6.19
C THR A 217 14.10 1.01 6.98
N PRO A 218 15.25 0.36 6.72
CA PRO A 218 15.72 -0.77 7.54
C PRO A 218 15.82 -0.41 9.03
N LYS A 219 16.26 0.82 9.33
CA LYS A 219 16.35 1.33 10.71
C LYS A 219 14.98 1.36 11.39
N ALA A 220 13.98 1.89 10.71
CA ALA A 220 12.62 1.99 11.25
C ALA A 220 12.00 0.62 11.50
N VAL A 221 12.17 -0.31 10.56
CA VAL A 221 11.71 -1.69 10.73
C VAL A 221 12.35 -2.33 11.96
N ARG A 222 13.69 -2.27 12.10
CA ARG A 222 14.39 -2.81 13.29
C ARG A 222 13.89 -2.19 14.59
N CYS A 223 13.67 -0.86 14.62
CA CYS A 223 13.16 -0.19 15.82
C CYS A 223 11.77 -0.68 16.22
N VAL A 224 10.86 -0.80 15.25
CA VAL A 224 9.48 -1.23 15.52
C VAL A 224 9.40 -2.71 15.88
N THR A 225 10.11 -3.58 15.18
CA THR A 225 10.13 -5.03 15.45
C THR A 225 10.79 -5.36 16.78
N LYS A 226 11.82 -4.59 17.20
CA LYS A 226 12.42 -4.71 18.52
C LYS A 226 11.45 -4.30 19.63
N ALA A 227 10.69 -3.22 19.42
CA ALA A 227 9.71 -2.73 20.41
C ALA A 227 8.47 -3.61 20.50
N PHE A 228 7.99 -4.11 19.35
CA PHE A 228 6.76 -4.92 19.24
C PHE A 228 6.97 -6.10 18.29
N PRO A 229 7.58 -7.20 18.75
CA PRO A 229 7.87 -8.35 17.89
C PRO A 229 6.64 -9.04 17.29
N GLN A 230 5.47 -8.85 17.92
CA GLN A 230 4.21 -9.47 17.49
C GLN A 230 3.43 -8.61 16.49
N LEU A 231 3.77 -7.31 16.35
CA LEU A 231 3.13 -6.42 15.39
C LEU A 231 3.52 -6.81 13.96
N THR A 232 2.53 -6.97 13.09
CA THR A 232 2.78 -7.24 11.67
C THR A 232 3.03 -5.93 10.92
N ILE A 233 4.17 -5.85 10.20
CA ILE A 233 4.48 -4.74 9.29
C ILE A 233 4.26 -5.23 7.87
N LEU A 234 3.35 -4.59 7.14
CA LEU A 234 3.12 -4.82 5.72
C LEU A 234 3.54 -3.58 4.95
N THR A 235 4.47 -3.73 4.02
CA THR A 235 5.04 -2.62 3.26
C THR A 235 5.27 -2.98 1.79
N THR A 236 5.45 -1.98 0.94
CA THR A 236 5.78 -2.20 -0.48
C THR A 236 7.28 -2.24 -0.71
N GLU A 237 8.06 -1.54 0.14
CA GLU A 237 9.49 -1.42 -0.07
C GLU A 237 10.22 -1.11 1.25
N ILE A 238 11.38 -1.73 1.43
CA ILE A 238 12.34 -1.38 2.47
C ILE A 238 13.56 -0.78 1.77
N HIS A 239 13.78 0.53 1.96
CA HIS A 239 14.84 1.26 1.29
C HIS A 239 15.52 2.26 2.23
N PRO A 240 16.84 2.44 2.22
CA PRO A 240 17.55 3.36 3.11
C PRO A 240 17.01 4.80 3.06
N VAL A 241 16.56 5.24 1.88
CA VAL A 241 15.97 6.57 1.69
C VAL A 241 14.45 6.46 1.56
N ALA A 242 13.73 7.01 2.55
CA ALA A 242 12.27 7.11 2.50
C ALA A 242 11.82 8.42 1.82
N PRO A 243 10.72 8.41 1.03
CA PRO A 243 10.20 9.63 0.41
C PRO A 243 9.43 10.50 1.42
N ASN A 244 10.16 11.18 2.30
CA ASN A 244 9.58 11.97 3.41
C ASN A 244 8.67 13.11 2.96
N HIS A 245 8.78 13.55 1.69
CA HIS A 245 7.91 14.55 1.08
C HIS A 245 6.48 14.06 0.78
N PHE A 246 6.18 12.78 1.02
CA PHE A 246 4.90 12.16 0.64
C PHE A 246 3.69 12.96 1.14
N GLY A 247 3.62 13.23 2.45
CA GLY A 247 2.50 13.95 3.04
C GLY A 247 2.33 15.35 2.47
N GLN A 248 3.42 16.09 2.30
CA GLN A 248 3.42 17.42 1.71
C GLN A 248 2.94 17.40 0.25
N LYS A 249 3.44 16.46 -0.56
CA LYS A 249 3.07 16.36 -1.97
C LYS A 249 1.64 15.83 -2.18
N TYR A 250 1.16 14.97 -1.29
CA TYR A 250 -0.18 14.40 -1.36
C TYR A 250 -1.26 15.44 -0.99
N PHE A 251 -1.08 16.18 0.09
CA PHE A 251 -2.08 17.14 0.58
C PHE A 251 -1.91 18.59 0.04
N GLY A 252 -0.73 18.94 -0.49
CA GLY A 252 -0.41 20.26 -1.01
C GLY A 252 0.21 21.19 0.01
#